data_17ecb303b0cf9720b8c3f23035c99f08
#
_entry.id   17ecb303b0cf9720b8c3f23035c99f08
#
_cell.length_a   1.000
_cell.length_b   1.000
_cell.length_c   1.000
_cell.angle_alpha   90.00
_cell.angle_beta   90.00
_cell.angle_gamma   90.00
#
_symmetry.space_group_name_H-M   'P 1'
#
loop_
_entity.id
_entity.type
_entity.pdbx_description
1 polymer ?
#
loop_
_entity_poly.entity_id
_entity_poly.type
_entity_poly.pdbx_seq_one_letter_code
_entity_poly.pdbx_strand_id
1 'polypeptide(L)'
;MIQKIQNVILSKIMLKFIALFFLFSLLHKVMGYPFKPLYIFLISIGLLYVKNSAYRFVVLFFTILAAIYLPVGLIYGPPTYNTVASFYYTDIQESREFISNIDNKYFIYSILIFVFGILVSFIKANPMNYRKKTILSIAMVVFFFTPSKYALSGKYERAANSGTPETRFLQNSFILYIL
;
A
#
# COMPACT_ATOMS: atom_id res chain seq x y z
N MET A 1 32.12 20.22 12.01
CA MET A 1 30.87 20.70 11.37
C MET A 1 30.27 19.66 10.42
N ILE A 2 31.02 19.08 9.51
CA ILE A 2 30.56 18.07 8.52
C ILE A 2 29.96 16.84 9.19
N GLN A 3 30.58 16.29 10.20
CA GLN A 3 30.13 15.11 10.94
C GLN A 3 28.75 15.31 11.62
N LYS A 4 28.50 16.51 12.14
CA LYS A 4 27.20 16.85 12.76
C LYS A 4 26.09 16.94 11.72
N ILE A 5 26.39 17.45 10.52
CA ILE A 5 25.44 17.50 9.39
C ILE A 5 25.12 16.09 8.89
N GLN A 6 26.12 15.23 8.73
CA GLN A 6 25.93 13.83 8.34
C GLN A 6 25.04 13.07 9.34
N ASN A 7 25.26 13.24 10.65
CA ASN A 7 24.44 12.58 11.68
C ASN A 7 22.98 13.05 11.64
N VAL A 8 22.72 14.32 11.38
CA VAL A 8 21.35 14.86 11.25
C VAL A 8 20.64 14.32 10.01
N ILE A 9 21.35 14.23 8.89
CA ILE A 9 20.80 13.68 7.65
C ILE A 9 20.47 12.18 7.82
N LEU A 10 21.40 11.41 8.39
CA LEU A 10 21.23 10.00 8.65
C LEU A 10 20.05 9.74 9.59
N SER A 11 19.92 10.52 10.66
CA SER A 11 18.79 10.45 11.59
C SER A 11 17.44 10.69 10.90
N LYS A 12 17.33 11.68 9.99
CA LYS A 12 16.11 11.95 9.22
C LYS A 12 15.77 10.84 8.24
N ILE A 13 16.76 10.23 7.60
CA ILE A 13 16.56 9.08 6.69
C ILE A 13 16.05 7.87 7.48
N MET A 14 16.66 7.58 8.63
CA MET A 14 16.24 6.49 9.50
C MET A 14 14.81 6.70 10.01
N LEU A 15 14.48 7.89 10.48
CA LEU A 15 13.12 8.21 10.94
C LEU A 15 12.10 7.97 9.83
N LYS A 16 12.38 8.46 8.62
CA LYS A 16 11.52 8.25 7.47
C LYS A 16 11.35 6.77 7.13
N PHE A 17 12.46 6.01 7.13
CA PHE A 17 12.42 4.58 6.87
C PHE A 17 11.56 3.84 7.90
N ILE A 18 11.76 4.10 9.19
CA ILE A 18 11.00 3.49 10.28
C ILE A 18 9.50 3.83 10.14
N ALA A 19 9.18 5.11 9.88
CA ALA A 19 7.80 5.54 9.70
C ALA A 19 7.12 4.86 8.50
N LEU A 20 7.82 4.72 7.38
CA LEU A 20 7.33 4.00 6.20
C LEU A 20 7.16 2.51 6.46
N PHE A 21 8.16 1.88 7.08
CA PHE A 21 8.11 0.46 7.39
C PHE A 21 6.94 0.13 8.33
N PHE A 22 6.72 0.97 9.33
CA PHE A 22 5.60 0.82 10.25
C PHE A 22 4.25 1.08 9.56
N LEU A 23 4.13 2.13 8.74
CA LEU A 23 2.92 2.41 7.97
C LEU A 23 2.56 1.23 7.07
N PHE A 24 3.48 0.77 6.21
CA PHE A 24 3.19 -0.34 5.31
C PHE A 24 2.95 -1.67 6.06
N SER A 25 3.56 -1.87 7.22
CA SER A 25 3.23 -3.01 8.09
C SER A 25 1.77 -2.96 8.57
N LEU A 26 1.30 -1.78 8.97
CA LEU A 26 -0.10 -1.57 9.33
C LEU A 26 -1.03 -1.77 8.14
N LEU A 27 -0.68 -1.21 6.96
CA LEU A 27 -1.48 -1.37 5.73
C LEU A 27 -1.64 -2.85 5.35
N HIS A 28 -0.56 -3.64 5.43
CA HIS A 28 -0.65 -5.08 5.18
C HIS A 28 -1.60 -5.78 6.15
N LYS A 29 -1.49 -5.49 7.44
CA LYS A 29 -2.36 -6.07 8.47
C LYS A 29 -3.83 -5.70 8.25
N VAL A 30 -4.09 -4.43 7.94
CA VAL A 30 -5.44 -3.90 7.71
C VAL A 30 -6.11 -4.55 6.50
N MET A 31 -5.33 -4.81 5.45
CA MET A 31 -5.83 -5.52 4.28
C MET A 31 -5.91 -7.04 4.46
N GLY A 32 -5.78 -7.55 5.69
CA GLY A 32 -5.90 -8.98 5.99
C GLY A 32 -4.76 -9.85 5.49
N TYR A 33 -3.62 -9.26 5.13
CA TYR A 33 -2.48 -10.03 4.62
C TYR A 33 -1.52 -10.47 5.72
N PRO A 34 -0.85 -11.60 5.56
CA PRO A 34 0.24 -11.98 6.44
C PRO A 34 1.38 -10.95 6.32
N PHE A 35 2.03 -10.71 7.45
CA PHE A 35 3.20 -9.84 7.50
C PHE A 35 4.32 -10.37 6.60
N LYS A 36 4.68 -9.59 5.57
CA LYS A 36 5.74 -9.93 4.60
C LYS A 36 6.88 -8.91 4.70
N PRO A 37 7.81 -9.06 5.64
CA PRO A 37 8.81 -8.04 5.97
C PRO A 37 9.69 -7.66 4.77
N LEU A 38 10.02 -8.61 3.90
CA LEU A 38 10.84 -8.34 2.72
C LEU A 38 10.18 -7.34 1.77
N TYR A 39 8.88 -7.52 1.48
CA TYR A 39 8.14 -6.60 0.60
C TYR A 39 8.00 -5.22 1.21
N ILE A 40 7.67 -5.15 2.51
CA ILE A 40 7.56 -3.89 3.25
C ILE A 40 8.90 -3.16 3.26
N PHE A 41 9.99 -3.89 3.46
CA PHE A 41 11.35 -3.34 3.42
C PHE A 41 11.69 -2.75 2.05
N LEU A 42 11.40 -3.49 0.96
CA LEU A 42 11.66 -3.04 -0.41
C LEU A 42 10.84 -1.79 -0.77
N ILE A 43 9.54 -1.76 -0.45
CA ILE A 43 8.70 -0.58 -0.67
C ILE A 43 9.24 0.61 0.14
N SER A 44 9.57 0.40 1.42
CA SER A 44 10.06 1.47 2.29
C SER A 44 11.37 2.05 1.77
N ILE A 45 12.33 1.22 1.37
CA ILE A 45 13.58 1.67 0.75
C ILE A 45 13.28 2.39 -0.56
N GLY A 46 12.42 1.83 -1.40
CA GLY A 46 12.01 2.44 -2.65
C GLY A 46 11.53 3.86 -2.45
N LEU A 47 10.60 4.05 -1.53
CA LEU A 47 9.98 5.35 -1.25
C LEU A 47 10.91 6.37 -0.58
N LEU A 48 12.03 5.93 0.05
CA LEU A 48 13.04 6.88 0.56
C LEU A 48 13.59 7.79 -0.53
N TYR A 49 13.63 7.29 -1.74
CA TYR A 49 14.39 7.89 -2.84
C TYR A 49 13.52 8.45 -3.96
N VAL A 50 12.22 8.38 -3.83
CA VAL A 50 11.26 8.92 -4.80
C VAL A 50 11.10 10.43 -4.61
N LYS A 51 10.86 11.17 -5.71
CA LYS A 51 10.56 12.61 -5.68
C LYS A 51 9.39 12.91 -4.74
N ASN A 52 9.46 14.01 -3.97
CA ASN A 52 8.48 14.35 -2.94
C ASN A 52 7.01 14.31 -3.42
N SER A 53 6.72 14.78 -4.62
CA SER A 53 5.37 14.74 -5.20
C SER A 53 4.87 13.31 -5.38
N ALA A 54 5.67 12.45 -6.04
CA ALA A 54 5.32 11.06 -6.27
C ALA A 54 5.30 10.26 -4.97
N TYR A 55 6.21 10.54 -4.04
CA TYR A 55 6.21 9.98 -2.69
C TYR A 55 4.89 10.25 -1.97
N ARG A 56 4.47 11.52 -1.91
CA ARG A 56 3.21 11.91 -1.26
C ARG A 56 2.01 11.23 -1.92
N PHE A 57 1.98 11.25 -3.25
CA PHE A 57 0.91 10.59 -4.00
C PHE A 57 0.81 9.12 -3.65
N VAL A 58 1.93 8.37 -3.70
CA VAL A 58 1.93 6.92 -3.42
C VAL A 58 1.51 6.64 -1.97
N VAL A 59 2.08 7.36 -0.99
CA VAL A 59 1.75 7.15 0.42
C VAL A 59 0.28 7.46 0.68
N LEU A 60 -0.24 8.60 0.20
CA LEU A 60 -1.63 8.98 0.40
C LEU A 60 -2.58 8.03 -0.32
N PHE A 61 -2.27 7.64 -1.56
CA PHE A 61 -3.08 6.73 -2.34
C PHE A 61 -3.30 5.39 -1.61
N PHE A 62 -2.23 4.74 -1.19
CA PHE A 62 -2.35 3.47 -0.47
C PHE A 62 -2.95 3.63 0.94
N THR A 63 -2.71 4.75 1.61
CA THR A 63 -3.33 5.05 2.90
C THR A 63 -4.84 5.22 2.76
N ILE A 64 -5.31 5.94 1.74
CA ILE A 64 -6.74 6.13 1.47
C ILE A 64 -7.40 4.79 1.17
N LEU A 65 -6.81 4.00 0.26
CA LEU A 65 -7.31 2.67 -0.06
C LEU A 65 -7.43 1.79 1.18
N ALA A 66 -6.38 1.77 2.01
CA ALA A 66 -6.38 0.97 3.22
C ALA A 66 -7.39 1.47 4.26
N ALA A 67 -7.53 2.78 4.43
CA ALA A 67 -8.51 3.35 5.36
C ALA A 67 -9.95 3.03 4.95
N ILE A 68 -10.25 3.07 3.65
CA ILE A 68 -11.57 2.68 3.11
C ILE A 68 -11.80 1.18 3.27
N TYR A 69 -10.79 0.36 2.97
CA TYR A 69 -10.90 -1.09 3.00
C TYR A 69 -10.84 -1.68 4.42
N LEU A 70 -10.35 -0.93 5.42
CA LEU A 70 -10.09 -1.41 6.77
C LEU A 70 -11.28 -2.16 7.40
N PRO A 71 -12.51 -1.62 7.41
CA PRO A 71 -13.64 -2.33 8.01
C PRO A 71 -13.89 -3.68 7.34
N VAL A 72 -13.80 -3.72 6.02
CA VAL A 72 -13.97 -4.93 5.21
C VAL A 72 -12.81 -5.90 5.41
N GLY A 73 -11.58 -5.39 5.37
CA GLY A 73 -10.36 -6.20 5.49
C GLY A 73 -10.21 -6.89 6.85
N LEU A 74 -10.68 -6.26 7.93
CA LEU A 74 -10.66 -6.85 9.27
C LEU A 74 -11.78 -7.89 9.50
N ILE A 75 -12.91 -7.76 8.80
CA ILE A 75 -14.04 -8.66 8.91
C ILE A 75 -13.94 -9.83 7.92
N TYR A 76 -13.64 -9.54 6.66
CA TYR A 76 -13.68 -10.50 5.55
C TYR A 76 -12.29 -10.92 5.04
N GLY A 77 -11.23 -10.33 5.55
CA GLY A 77 -9.85 -10.66 5.15
C GLY A 77 -9.37 -9.94 3.88
N PRO A 78 -8.38 -10.51 3.17
CA PRO A 78 -7.73 -9.84 2.05
C PRO A 78 -8.65 -9.63 0.86
N PRO A 79 -8.41 -8.59 0.03
CA PRO A 79 -9.19 -8.34 -1.17
C PRO A 79 -9.01 -9.49 -2.18
N THR A 80 -10.04 -10.30 -2.31
CA THR A 80 -10.19 -11.33 -3.34
C THR A 80 -10.97 -10.77 -4.54
N TYR A 81 -10.97 -11.50 -5.65
CA TYR A 81 -11.82 -11.16 -6.79
C TYR A 81 -13.29 -10.98 -6.38
N ASN A 82 -13.83 -11.93 -5.60
CA ASN A 82 -15.22 -11.87 -5.15
C ASN A 82 -15.50 -10.65 -4.25
N THR A 83 -14.57 -10.31 -3.35
CA THR A 83 -14.71 -9.13 -2.49
C THR A 83 -14.71 -7.84 -3.33
N VAL A 84 -13.84 -7.75 -4.34
CA VAL A 84 -13.79 -6.58 -5.23
C VAL A 84 -15.03 -6.54 -6.13
N ALA A 85 -15.47 -7.68 -6.66
CA ALA A 85 -16.69 -7.77 -7.46
C ALA A 85 -17.93 -7.34 -6.66
N SER A 86 -18.03 -7.73 -5.38
CA SER A 86 -19.12 -7.28 -4.50
C SER A 86 -19.22 -5.76 -4.44
N PHE A 87 -18.10 -5.02 -4.35
CA PHE A 87 -18.14 -3.54 -4.36
C PHE A 87 -18.77 -2.95 -5.62
N TYR A 88 -18.62 -3.62 -6.77
CA TYR A 88 -19.18 -3.14 -8.03
C TYR A 88 -20.67 -3.45 -8.18
N TYR A 89 -21.13 -4.55 -7.58
CA TYR A 89 -22.52 -5.02 -7.71
C TYR A 89 -23.42 -4.67 -6.52
N THR A 90 -22.86 -4.21 -5.40
CA THR A 90 -23.60 -3.79 -4.21
C THR A 90 -24.35 -2.49 -4.49
N ASP A 91 -25.65 -2.47 -4.23
CA ASP A 91 -26.47 -1.28 -4.33
C ASP A 91 -26.32 -0.35 -3.10
N ILE A 92 -26.98 0.81 -3.17
CA ILE A 92 -26.89 1.83 -2.12
C ILE A 92 -27.56 1.34 -0.82
N GLN A 93 -28.62 0.55 -0.92
CA GLN A 93 -29.35 0.05 0.25
C GLN A 93 -28.51 -1.00 0.97
N GLU A 94 -27.96 -1.98 0.25
CA GLU A 94 -27.04 -2.97 0.79
C GLU A 94 -25.81 -2.32 1.43
N SER A 95 -25.27 -1.28 0.77
CA SER A 95 -24.14 -0.52 1.32
C SER A 95 -24.49 0.14 2.65
N ARG A 96 -25.69 0.71 2.80
CA ARG A 96 -26.15 1.33 4.05
C ARG A 96 -26.33 0.30 5.15
N GLU A 97 -26.98 -0.83 4.85
CA GLU A 97 -27.16 -1.93 5.78
C GLU A 97 -25.81 -2.48 6.25
N PHE A 98 -24.87 -2.67 5.33
CA PHE A 98 -23.51 -3.08 5.66
C PHE A 98 -22.82 -2.10 6.62
N ILE A 99 -22.84 -0.80 6.30
CA ILE A 99 -22.21 0.24 7.12
C ILE A 99 -22.86 0.32 8.51
N SER A 100 -24.18 0.17 8.60
CA SER A 100 -24.89 0.22 9.89
C SER A 100 -24.56 -0.95 10.82
N ASN A 101 -24.14 -2.08 10.26
CA ASN A 101 -23.78 -3.29 11.01
C ASN A 101 -22.28 -3.33 11.40
N ILE A 102 -21.47 -2.39 10.91
CA ILE A 102 -20.06 -2.31 11.26
C ILE A 102 -19.88 -1.64 12.63
N ASP A 103 -19.12 -2.29 13.51
CA ASP A 103 -18.76 -1.74 14.81
C ASP A 103 -17.95 -0.42 14.63
N ASN A 104 -18.36 0.61 15.38
CA ASN A 104 -17.74 1.94 15.34
C ASN A 104 -16.23 1.94 15.56
N LYS A 105 -15.67 0.95 16.26
CA LYS A 105 -14.22 0.82 16.45
C LYS A 105 -13.44 0.73 15.14
N TYR A 106 -14.01 0.10 14.09
CA TYR A 106 -13.34 -0.01 12.80
C TYR A 106 -13.24 1.33 12.07
N PHE A 107 -14.25 2.18 12.21
CA PHE A 107 -14.20 3.56 11.70
C PHE A 107 -13.13 4.40 12.42
N ILE A 108 -13.01 4.24 13.73
CA ILE A 108 -11.95 4.91 14.51
C ILE A 108 -10.57 4.45 14.02
N TYR A 109 -10.37 3.16 13.79
CA TYR A 109 -9.11 2.64 13.25
C TYR A 109 -8.82 3.16 11.84
N SER A 110 -9.84 3.29 10.98
CA SER A 110 -9.70 3.90 9.65
C SER A 110 -9.20 5.34 9.74
N ILE A 111 -9.80 6.14 10.62
CA ILE A 111 -9.37 7.53 10.85
C ILE A 111 -7.93 7.59 11.37
N LEU A 112 -7.57 6.74 12.33
CA LEU A 112 -6.22 6.71 12.89
C LEU A 112 -5.17 6.37 11.83
N ILE A 113 -5.43 5.38 10.97
CA ILE A 113 -4.52 5.02 9.87
C ILE A 113 -4.43 6.15 8.85
N PHE A 114 -5.55 6.77 8.51
CA PHE A 114 -5.58 7.89 7.59
C PHE A 114 -4.75 9.08 8.10
N VAL A 115 -4.96 9.49 9.34
CA VAL A 115 -4.18 10.56 9.98
C VAL A 115 -2.69 10.21 10.02
N PHE A 116 -2.35 8.98 10.42
CA PHE A 116 -0.96 8.53 10.44
C PHE A 116 -0.32 8.56 9.05
N GLY A 117 -1.01 8.09 8.02
CA GLY A 117 -0.52 8.16 6.63
C GLY A 117 -0.31 9.58 6.13
N ILE A 118 -1.21 10.51 6.48
CA ILE A 118 -1.02 11.94 6.21
C ILE A 118 0.27 12.44 6.87
N LEU A 119 0.48 12.18 8.15
CA LEU A 119 1.70 12.60 8.86
C LEU A 119 2.96 12.04 8.20
N VAL A 120 2.97 10.76 7.84
CA VAL A 120 4.09 10.13 7.13
C VAL A 120 4.31 10.78 5.76
N SER A 121 3.26 11.15 5.03
CA SER A 121 3.36 11.78 3.71
C SER A 121 4.06 13.14 3.72
N PHE A 122 4.05 13.85 4.84
CA PHE A 122 4.75 15.13 5.01
C PHE A 122 6.25 14.99 5.28
N ILE A 123 6.74 13.79 5.59
CA ILE A 123 8.18 13.56 5.77
C ILE A 123 8.88 13.74 4.41
N LYS A 124 9.71 14.78 4.27
CA LYS A 124 10.36 15.11 2.99
C LYS A 124 11.27 13.97 2.52
N ALA A 125 11.18 13.64 1.22
CA ALA A 125 12.09 12.71 0.58
C ALA A 125 13.44 13.37 0.32
N ASN A 126 14.53 12.59 0.36
CA ASN A 126 15.83 13.08 -0.05
C ASN A 126 15.98 12.90 -1.57
N PRO A 127 16.50 13.92 -2.29
CA PRO A 127 16.77 13.78 -3.70
C PRO A 127 17.85 12.72 -3.93
N MET A 128 17.63 11.88 -4.91
CA MET A 128 18.47 10.72 -5.19
C MET A 128 19.44 10.96 -6.33
N ASN A 129 20.65 10.44 -6.19
CA ASN A 129 21.65 10.40 -7.25
C ASN A 129 21.24 9.41 -8.37
N TYR A 130 21.60 9.67 -9.61
CA TYR A 130 21.14 8.98 -10.83
C TYR A 130 21.30 7.44 -10.77
N ARG A 131 22.43 6.93 -10.28
CA ARG A 131 22.71 5.50 -10.13
C ARG A 131 21.71 4.77 -9.23
N LYS A 132 21.22 5.44 -8.21
CA LYS A 132 20.25 4.87 -7.27
C LYS A 132 18.87 4.77 -7.88
N LYS A 133 18.47 5.67 -8.80
CA LYS A 133 17.20 5.58 -9.54
C LYS A 133 17.11 4.31 -10.36
N THR A 134 18.22 3.89 -10.99
CA THR A 134 18.29 2.66 -11.79
C THR A 134 18.07 1.43 -10.90
N ILE A 135 18.73 1.35 -9.74
CA ILE A 135 18.54 0.25 -8.79
C ILE A 135 17.10 0.18 -8.31
N LEU A 136 16.49 1.33 -8.01
CA LEU A 136 15.10 1.40 -7.60
C LEU A 136 14.14 0.92 -8.71
N SER A 137 14.40 1.36 -9.96
CA SER A 137 13.57 0.93 -11.10
C SER A 137 13.66 -0.58 -11.31
N ILE A 138 14.85 -1.18 -11.18
CA ILE A 138 15.03 -2.63 -11.26
C ILE A 138 14.27 -3.33 -10.11
N ALA A 139 14.39 -2.84 -8.88
CA ALA A 139 13.67 -3.40 -7.74
C ALA A 139 12.14 -3.35 -7.93
N MET A 140 11.62 -2.25 -8.47
CA MET A 140 10.19 -2.12 -8.79
C MET A 140 9.75 -3.06 -9.91
N VAL A 141 10.55 -3.23 -10.96
CA VAL A 141 10.26 -4.20 -12.03
C VAL A 141 10.19 -5.63 -11.46
N VAL A 142 11.17 -6.03 -10.64
CA VAL A 142 11.19 -7.35 -9.99
C VAL A 142 9.96 -7.52 -9.08
N PHE A 143 9.57 -6.48 -8.35
CA PHE A 143 8.42 -6.49 -7.45
C PHE A 143 7.09 -6.74 -8.18
N PHE A 144 6.91 -6.11 -9.35
CA PHE A 144 5.71 -6.27 -10.18
C PHE A 144 5.79 -7.43 -11.17
N PHE A 145 6.94 -8.05 -11.33
CA PHE A 145 7.17 -9.08 -12.35
C PHE A 145 6.26 -10.30 -12.19
N THR A 146 6.16 -10.84 -10.97
CA THR A 146 5.39 -12.08 -10.73
C THR A 146 3.91 -11.94 -11.06
N PRO A 147 3.19 -10.92 -10.54
CA PRO A 147 1.79 -10.72 -10.88
C PRO A 147 1.57 -10.42 -12.36
N SER A 148 2.44 -9.60 -12.97
CA SER A 148 2.34 -9.27 -14.40
C SER A 148 2.56 -10.49 -15.28
N LYS A 149 3.50 -11.37 -14.95
CA LYS A 149 3.74 -12.62 -15.66
C LYS A 149 2.50 -13.52 -15.67
N TYR A 150 1.81 -13.66 -14.54
CA TYR A 150 0.61 -14.49 -14.47
C TYR A 150 -0.56 -13.85 -15.24
N ALA A 151 -0.74 -12.54 -15.16
CA ALA A 151 -1.77 -11.82 -15.90
C ALA A 151 -1.57 -11.98 -17.42
N LEU A 152 -0.35 -11.76 -17.92
CA LEU A 152 0.00 -11.90 -19.34
C LEU A 152 -0.12 -13.34 -19.86
N SER A 153 -0.01 -14.33 -18.98
CA SER A 153 -0.15 -15.75 -19.35
C SER A 153 -1.60 -16.26 -19.30
N GLY A 154 -2.59 -15.39 -19.08
CA GLY A 154 -4.01 -15.76 -18.97
C GLY A 154 -4.37 -16.52 -17.70
N LYS A 155 -3.48 -16.59 -16.71
CA LYS A 155 -3.72 -17.25 -15.43
C LYS A 155 -4.25 -16.25 -14.41
N TYR A 156 -5.40 -15.66 -14.68
CA TYR A 156 -5.97 -14.55 -13.92
C TYR A 156 -6.19 -14.85 -12.44
N GLU A 157 -6.67 -16.05 -12.08
CA GLU A 157 -6.80 -16.45 -10.68
C GLU A 157 -5.45 -16.45 -9.93
N ARG A 158 -4.38 -16.93 -10.59
CA ARG A 158 -3.03 -16.89 -10.00
C ARG A 158 -2.48 -15.47 -9.95
N ALA A 159 -2.78 -14.65 -10.95
CA ALA A 159 -2.44 -13.24 -10.93
C ALA A 159 -3.15 -12.52 -9.79
N ALA A 160 -4.45 -12.71 -9.63
CA ALA A 160 -5.27 -12.14 -8.58
C ALA A 160 -4.80 -12.53 -7.17
N ASN A 161 -4.30 -13.76 -7.02
CA ASN A 161 -3.82 -14.29 -5.74
C ASN A 161 -2.29 -14.11 -5.52
N SER A 162 -1.57 -13.62 -6.52
CA SER A 162 -0.14 -13.32 -6.43
C SER A 162 0.11 -11.85 -6.11
N GLY A 163 1.25 -11.53 -5.56
CA GLY A 163 1.66 -10.15 -5.30
C GLY A 163 1.44 -9.68 -3.88
N THR A 164 1.49 -8.38 -3.71
CA THR A 164 1.32 -7.69 -2.43
C THR A 164 -0.10 -7.16 -2.27
N PRO A 165 -0.51 -6.75 -1.07
CA PRO A 165 -1.81 -6.13 -0.84
C PRO A 165 -2.11 -5.00 -1.80
N GLU A 166 -1.12 -4.13 -2.01
CA GLU A 166 -1.23 -2.94 -2.85
C GLU A 166 -1.50 -3.29 -4.32
N THR A 167 -0.86 -4.37 -4.80
CA THR A 167 -1.02 -4.79 -6.19
C THR A 167 -2.26 -5.63 -6.41
N ARG A 168 -2.70 -6.42 -5.43
CA ARG A 168 -3.86 -7.30 -5.56
C ARG A 168 -5.17 -6.56 -5.74
N PHE A 169 -5.39 -5.50 -4.98
CA PHE A 169 -6.60 -4.70 -5.13
C PHE A 169 -6.71 -4.13 -6.54
N LEU A 170 -5.61 -3.53 -7.04
CA LEU A 170 -5.56 -2.97 -8.38
C LEU A 170 -5.73 -4.04 -9.46
N GLN A 171 -5.11 -5.20 -9.30
CA GLN A 171 -5.21 -6.31 -10.24
C GLN A 171 -6.62 -6.90 -10.29
N ASN A 172 -7.26 -7.10 -9.15
CA ASN A 172 -8.62 -7.64 -9.10
C ASN A 172 -9.61 -6.65 -9.72
N SER A 173 -9.43 -5.33 -9.49
CA SER A 173 -10.23 -4.30 -10.14
C SER A 173 -10.02 -4.28 -11.67
N PHE A 174 -8.79 -4.46 -12.14
CA PHE A 174 -8.46 -4.50 -13.56
C PHE A 174 -9.02 -5.75 -14.24
N ILE A 175 -8.91 -6.91 -13.60
CA ILE A 175 -9.48 -8.17 -14.10
C ILE A 175 -11.01 -8.05 -14.23
N LEU A 176 -11.67 -7.46 -13.25
CA LEU A 176 -13.12 -7.25 -13.26
C LEU A 176 -13.57 -6.32 -14.41
N TYR A 177 -12.73 -5.34 -14.78
CA TYR A 177 -13.03 -4.42 -15.89
C TYR A 177 -12.92 -5.09 -17.28
N ILE A 178 -12.06 -6.12 -17.41
CA ILE A 178 -11.82 -6.82 -18.69
C ILE A 178 -12.82 -7.95 -18.92
N LEU A 179 -13.35 -8.56 -17.87
CA LEU A 179 -14.34 -9.65 -17.95
C LEU A 179 -15.77 -9.12 -18.00
#